data_d752738099fef8a01b09738ddbe9d7d2
#
_entry.id   d752738099fef8a01b09738ddbe9d7d2
#
_cell.length_a   1.000
_cell.length_b   1.000
_cell.length_c   1.000
_cell.angle_alpha   90.00
_cell.angle_beta   90.00
_cell.angle_gamma   90.00
#
_symmetry.space_group_name_H-M   'P 1'
#
loop_
_entity.id
_entity.type
_entity.pdbx_description
1 polymer ?
#
loop_
_entity_poly.entity_id
_entity_poly.type
_entity_poly.pdbx_seq_one_letter_code
_entity_poly.pdbx_strand_id
1 'polypeptide(L)'
;MSVITQHVGKRIRKSRKSKGLTIDEFSKMINKSKATVSKYENGTIAIDIDMLLDIADVLDMELKSLIDYNSPNVKPTPLPSNSFFNQPIFYLYYYDGRIKDIVRAQMHLSIPSENANHIEVIL
;
A
#
# COMPACT_ATOMS: atom_id res chain seq x y z
N MET A 1 4.26 9.24 20.49
CA MET A 1 3.95 8.18 19.49
C MET A 1 3.99 8.73 18.10
N SER A 2 4.45 7.94 17.14
CA SER A 2 4.52 8.38 15.75
C SER A 2 3.13 8.50 15.14
N VAL A 3 3.00 9.38 14.16
CA VAL A 3 1.75 9.56 13.40
C VAL A 3 1.36 8.27 12.68
N ILE A 4 2.34 7.48 12.23
CA ILE A 4 2.10 6.18 11.60
C ILE A 4 1.44 5.20 12.56
N THR A 5 1.92 5.11 13.79
CA THR A 5 1.34 4.24 14.83
C THR A 5 -0.13 4.59 15.09
N GLN A 6 -0.45 5.87 15.18
CA GLN A 6 -1.83 6.34 15.35
C GLN A 6 -2.70 6.02 14.13
N HIS A 7 -2.15 6.17 12.93
CA HIS A 7 -2.84 5.87 11.69
C HIS A 7 -3.19 4.38 11.59
N VAL A 8 -2.22 3.51 11.87
CA VAL A 8 -2.40 2.06 11.90
C VAL A 8 -3.46 1.67 12.92
N GLY A 9 -3.39 2.24 14.12
CA GLY A 9 -4.37 1.99 15.19
C GLY A 9 -5.81 2.33 14.76
N LYS A 10 -6.00 3.46 14.10
CA LYS A 10 -7.32 3.86 13.57
C LYS A 10 -7.83 2.90 12.51
N ARG A 11 -6.94 2.41 11.65
CA ARG A 11 -7.30 1.42 10.63
C ARG A 11 -7.70 0.08 11.22
N ILE A 12 -6.97 -0.39 12.22
CA ILE A 12 -7.32 -1.60 12.97
C ILE A 12 -8.72 -1.46 13.57
N ARG A 13 -8.98 -0.38 14.26
CA ARG A 13 -10.30 -0.12 14.86
C ARG A 13 -11.43 -0.09 13.84
N LYS A 14 -11.23 0.61 12.73
CA LYS A 14 -12.20 0.69 11.65
C LYS A 14 -12.50 -0.68 11.06
N SER A 15 -11.48 -1.46 10.75
CA SER A 15 -11.61 -2.80 10.18
C SER A 15 -12.27 -3.77 11.16
N ARG A 16 -11.90 -3.71 12.44
CA ARG A 16 -12.54 -4.51 13.49
C ARG A 16 -14.04 -4.25 13.56
N LYS A 17 -14.42 -2.98 13.64
CA LYS A 17 -15.83 -2.57 13.68
C LYS A 17 -16.58 -2.95 12.42
N SER A 18 -15.96 -2.84 11.27
CA SER A 18 -16.51 -3.24 9.97
C SER A 18 -16.86 -4.72 9.93
N LYS A 19 -16.09 -5.56 10.64
CA LYS A 19 -16.35 -7.00 10.78
C LYS A 19 -17.31 -7.34 11.93
N GLY A 20 -17.80 -6.35 12.65
CA GLY A 20 -18.68 -6.56 13.78
C GLY A 20 -18.03 -7.19 15.02
N LEU A 21 -16.69 -7.13 15.11
CA LEU A 21 -15.95 -7.69 16.23
C LEU A 21 -15.88 -6.71 17.40
N THR A 22 -16.13 -7.21 18.61
CA THR A 22 -15.85 -6.45 19.84
C THR A 22 -14.36 -6.48 20.16
N ILE A 23 -13.91 -5.56 21.04
CA ILE A 23 -12.52 -5.57 21.52
C ILE A 23 -12.19 -6.90 22.19
N ASP A 24 -13.13 -7.47 22.95
CA ASP A 24 -12.94 -8.76 23.63
C ASP A 24 -12.74 -9.91 22.64
N GLU A 25 -13.59 -10.01 21.65
CA GLU A 25 -13.49 -11.03 20.59
C GLU A 25 -12.18 -10.90 19.83
N PHE A 26 -11.86 -9.70 19.39
CA PHE A 26 -10.62 -9.43 18.66
C PHE A 26 -9.37 -9.71 19.50
N SER A 27 -9.38 -9.33 20.79
CA SER A 27 -8.26 -9.60 21.69
C SER A 27 -7.97 -11.09 21.85
N LYS A 28 -9.00 -11.91 21.91
CA LYS A 28 -8.87 -13.36 21.95
C LYS A 28 -8.30 -13.93 20.64
N MET A 29 -8.72 -13.40 19.52
CA MET A 29 -8.26 -13.86 18.20
C MET A 29 -6.77 -13.58 17.97
N ILE A 30 -6.24 -12.48 18.50
CA ILE A 30 -4.81 -12.14 18.39
C ILE A 30 -3.99 -12.50 19.63
N ASN A 31 -4.61 -13.17 20.59
CA ASN A 31 -3.95 -13.65 21.82
C ASN A 31 -3.34 -12.53 22.68
N LYS A 32 -4.05 -11.42 22.80
CA LYS A 32 -3.66 -10.23 23.59
C LYS A 32 -4.79 -9.85 24.55
N SER A 33 -4.44 -9.02 25.54
CA SER A 33 -5.45 -8.48 26.45
C SER A 33 -6.26 -7.37 25.79
N LYS A 34 -7.48 -7.13 26.30
CA LYS A 34 -8.30 -5.99 25.86
C LYS A 34 -7.57 -4.66 26.01
N ALA A 35 -6.83 -4.50 27.12
CA ALA A 35 -6.04 -3.29 27.37
C ALA A 35 -4.96 -3.09 26.29
N THR A 36 -4.30 -4.15 25.87
CA THR A 36 -3.30 -4.10 24.79
C THR A 36 -3.94 -3.72 23.47
N VAL A 37 -5.06 -4.32 23.12
CA VAL A 37 -5.81 -3.98 21.89
C VAL A 37 -6.24 -2.51 21.89
N SER A 38 -6.75 -2.03 23.04
CA SER A 38 -7.11 -0.62 23.17
C SER A 38 -5.91 0.30 22.93
N LYS A 39 -4.75 -0.05 23.46
CA LYS A 39 -3.51 0.71 23.22
C LYS A 39 -3.07 0.66 21.75
N TYR A 40 -3.22 -0.46 21.07
CA TYR A 40 -2.96 -0.57 19.65
C TYR A 40 -3.88 0.36 18.84
N GLU A 41 -5.18 0.31 19.10
CA GLU A 41 -6.18 1.13 18.39
C GLU A 41 -6.02 2.62 18.65
N ASN A 42 -5.59 3.00 19.85
CA ASN A 42 -5.32 4.39 20.21
C ASN A 42 -3.93 4.88 19.76
N GLY A 43 -3.08 3.99 19.28
CA GLY A 43 -1.73 4.34 18.84
C GLY A 43 -0.79 4.74 19.97
N THR A 44 -1.03 4.25 21.19
CA THR A 44 -0.20 4.60 22.37
C THR A 44 0.99 3.68 22.55
N ILE A 45 1.00 2.52 21.90
CA ILE A 45 2.13 1.57 21.87
C ILE A 45 2.41 1.13 20.45
N ALA A 46 3.69 0.83 20.18
CA ALA A 46 4.10 0.28 18.90
C ALA A 46 3.62 -1.16 18.74
N ILE A 47 3.32 -1.54 17.51
CA ILE A 47 2.96 -2.91 17.13
C ILE A 47 4.14 -3.48 16.35
N ASP A 48 4.66 -4.64 16.77
CA ASP A 48 5.71 -5.30 16.02
C ASP A 48 5.18 -5.91 14.72
N ILE A 49 6.10 -6.26 13.83
CA ILE A 49 5.74 -6.76 12.49
C ILE A 49 4.98 -8.08 12.57
N ASP A 50 5.39 -8.99 13.45
CA ASP A 50 4.71 -10.28 13.60
C ASP A 50 3.26 -10.09 14.04
N MET A 51 3.02 -9.18 14.97
CA MET A 51 1.68 -8.85 15.43
C MET A 51 0.86 -8.13 14.33
N LEU A 52 1.48 -7.29 13.53
CA LEU A 52 0.81 -6.67 12.37
C LEU A 52 0.33 -7.70 11.36
N LEU A 53 1.13 -8.73 11.09
CA LEU A 53 0.76 -9.83 10.22
C LEU A 53 -0.43 -10.62 10.79
N ASP A 54 -0.38 -10.95 12.09
CA ASP A 54 -1.48 -11.64 12.76
C ASP A 54 -2.79 -10.83 12.72
N ILE A 55 -2.70 -9.52 12.95
CA ILE A 55 -3.84 -8.61 12.89
C ILE A 55 -4.41 -8.56 11.46
N ALA A 56 -3.56 -8.46 10.46
CA ALA A 56 -3.97 -8.45 9.06
C ALA A 56 -4.70 -9.74 8.68
N ASP A 57 -4.20 -10.89 9.11
CA ASP A 57 -4.82 -12.20 8.89
C ASP A 57 -6.20 -12.29 9.55
N VAL A 58 -6.30 -11.89 10.81
CA VAL A 58 -7.57 -11.93 11.57
C VAL A 58 -8.61 -10.98 10.95
N LEU A 59 -8.19 -9.82 10.48
CA LEU A 59 -9.06 -8.84 9.85
C LEU A 59 -9.29 -9.12 8.35
N ASP A 60 -8.69 -10.18 7.82
CA ASP A 60 -8.79 -10.57 6.40
C ASP A 60 -8.47 -9.41 5.47
N MET A 61 -7.34 -8.77 5.70
CA MET A 61 -6.87 -7.64 4.91
C MET A 61 -5.38 -7.77 4.61
N GLU A 62 -4.94 -7.12 3.55
CA GLU A 62 -3.53 -7.06 3.21
C GLU A 62 -2.77 -6.15 4.20
N LEU A 63 -1.55 -6.56 4.56
CA LEU A 63 -0.68 -5.76 5.42
C LEU A 63 -0.47 -4.35 4.84
N LYS A 64 -0.32 -4.24 3.53
CA LYS A 64 -0.20 -2.96 2.83
C LYS A 64 -1.37 -2.02 3.14
N SER A 65 -2.61 -2.53 3.12
CA SER A 65 -3.80 -1.75 3.43
C SER A 65 -3.80 -1.24 4.87
N LEU A 66 -3.18 -2.00 5.78
CA LEU A 66 -3.09 -1.63 7.19
C LEU A 66 -2.10 -0.50 7.45
N ILE A 67 -0.96 -0.51 6.73
CA ILE A 67 0.15 0.43 6.93
C ILE A 67 0.20 1.57 5.91
N ASP A 68 -0.68 1.58 4.91
CA ASP A 68 -0.70 2.61 3.87
C ASP A 68 -0.94 3.99 4.49
N TYR A 69 0.11 4.78 4.50
CA TYR A 69 0.13 6.10 5.10
C TYR A 69 0.74 7.11 4.14
N ASN A 70 -0.09 8.02 3.66
CA ASN A 70 0.38 9.15 2.87
C ASN A 70 0.95 10.21 3.81
N SER A 71 2.28 10.22 3.98
CA SER A 71 2.93 11.24 4.78
C SER A 71 2.68 12.63 4.20
N PRO A 72 2.14 13.57 4.98
CA PRO A 72 1.94 14.93 4.49
C PRO A 72 3.26 15.64 4.16
N ASN A 73 4.39 15.09 4.61
CA ASN A 73 5.73 15.63 4.36
C ASN A 73 6.38 15.09 3.07
N VAL A 74 5.77 14.11 2.41
CA VAL A 74 6.20 13.74 1.07
C VAL A 74 5.67 14.80 0.12
N LYS A 75 6.42 15.87 -0.03
CA LYS A 75 6.22 16.77 -1.17
C LYS A 75 6.42 15.92 -2.41
N PRO A 76 5.46 15.91 -3.34
CA PRO A 76 5.73 15.30 -4.63
C PRO A 76 6.99 15.98 -5.15
N THR A 77 8.07 15.23 -5.26
CA THR A 77 9.28 15.73 -5.91
C THR A 77 8.84 16.05 -7.32
N PRO A 78 8.93 17.31 -7.77
CA PRO A 78 8.65 17.59 -9.17
C PRO A 78 9.55 16.67 -9.99
N LEU A 79 8.96 15.90 -10.86
CA LEU A 79 9.73 15.11 -11.81
C LEU A 79 10.72 16.07 -12.47
N PRO A 80 12.01 15.79 -12.46
CA PRO A 80 12.98 16.65 -13.12
C PRO A 80 12.52 16.88 -14.56
N SER A 81 12.75 18.09 -15.07
CA SER A 81 12.37 18.45 -16.45
C SER A 81 12.95 17.51 -17.51
N ASN A 82 13.98 16.76 -17.15
CA ASN A 82 14.54 15.68 -17.95
C ASN A 82 14.05 14.31 -17.49
N SER A 83 12.82 14.25 -16.97
CA SER A 83 12.31 13.01 -16.45
C SER A 83 12.19 11.96 -17.56
N PHE A 84 12.37 10.73 -17.16
CA PHE A 84 12.16 9.56 -17.99
C PHE A 84 10.86 9.60 -18.80
N PHE A 85 9.81 10.24 -18.28
CA PHE A 85 8.51 10.36 -18.93
C PHE A 85 8.43 11.42 -20.03
N ASN A 86 9.44 12.28 -20.17
CA ASN A 86 9.50 13.24 -21.29
C ASN A 86 10.04 12.63 -22.58
N GLN A 87 10.46 11.37 -22.54
CA GLN A 87 10.92 10.67 -23.73
C GLN A 87 9.72 9.98 -24.40
N PRO A 88 9.54 10.16 -25.71
CA PRO A 88 8.41 9.56 -26.43
C PRO A 88 8.54 8.04 -26.63
N ILE A 89 9.71 7.49 -26.35
CA ILE A 89 10.00 6.07 -26.60
C ILE A 89 10.62 5.46 -25.36
N PHE A 90 10.06 4.34 -24.90
CA PHE A 90 10.58 3.52 -23.82
C PHE A 90 10.79 2.11 -24.31
N TYR A 91 11.73 1.41 -23.68
CA TYR A 91 11.95 0.00 -23.93
C TYR A 91 11.49 -0.81 -22.72
N LEU A 92 10.62 -1.78 -22.96
CA LEU A 92 10.21 -2.76 -21.98
C LEU A 92 10.96 -4.06 -22.23
N TYR A 93 11.60 -4.59 -21.18
CA TYR A 93 12.25 -5.89 -21.22
C TYR A 93 11.43 -6.88 -20.42
N TYR A 94 11.05 -7.97 -21.00
CA TYR A 94 10.33 -9.04 -20.32
C TYR A 94 10.82 -10.40 -20.75
N TYR A 95 10.70 -11.38 -19.86
CA TYR A 95 11.04 -12.76 -20.16
C TYR A 95 9.86 -13.46 -20.82
N ASP A 96 10.06 -13.98 -22.03
CA ASP A 96 9.06 -14.79 -22.69
C ASP A 96 9.37 -16.28 -22.47
N GLY A 97 8.55 -16.93 -21.66
CA GLY A 97 8.74 -18.35 -21.33
C GLY A 97 8.59 -19.32 -22.50
N ARG A 98 7.99 -18.90 -23.60
CA ARG A 98 7.82 -19.73 -24.81
C ARG A 98 9.12 -19.85 -25.59
N ILE A 99 9.82 -18.74 -25.74
CA ILE A 99 11.11 -18.68 -26.43
C ILE A 99 12.30 -18.81 -25.48
N LYS A 100 12.04 -18.78 -24.17
CA LYS A 100 13.05 -18.86 -23.11
C LYS A 100 14.13 -17.80 -23.21
N ASP A 101 13.75 -16.59 -23.59
CA ASP A 101 14.67 -15.48 -23.75
C ASP A 101 14.03 -14.16 -23.28
N ILE A 102 14.88 -13.15 -23.13
CA ILE A 102 14.44 -11.80 -22.80
C ILE A 102 14.08 -11.06 -24.08
N VAL A 103 12.85 -10.60 -24.14
CA VAL A 103 12.32 -9.83 -25.27
C VAL A 103 12.32 -8.35 -24.94
N ARG A 104 12.74 -7.54 -25.89
CA ARG A 104 12.67 -6.09 -25.82
C ARG A 104 11.48 -5.61 -26.64
N ALA A 105 10.54 -4.96 -25.99
CA ALA A 105 9.44 -4.26 -26.65
C ALA A 105 9.67 -2.75 -26.60
N GLN A 106 9.36 -2.07 -27.68
CA GLN A 106 9.42 -0.62 -27.77
C GLN A 106 8.03 -0.05 -27.49
N MET A 107 7.95 0.85 -26.52
CA MET A 107 6.70 1.53 -26.17
C MET A 107 6.77 2.99 -26.60
N HIS A 108 5.75 3.42 -27.32
CA HIS A 108 5.54 4.82 -27.64
C HIS A 108 4.48 5.40 -26.70
N LEU A 109 4.84 6.45 -25.99
CA LEU A 109 3.90 7.20 -25.19
C LEU A 109 3.39 8.39 -26.02
N SER A 110 2.13 8.36 -26.39
CA SER A 110 1.46 9.53 -26.93
C SER A 110 0.58 10.13 -25.84
N ILE A 111 0.88 11.35 -25.44
CA ILE A 111 0.02 12.11 -24.54
C ILE A 111 -0.91 12.91 -25.45
N PRO A 112 -2.20 12.55 -25.53
CA PRO A 112 -3.15 13.37 -26.30
C PRO A 112 -3.24 14.76 -25.67
N SER A 113 -3.13 15.78 -26.46
CA SER A 113 -3.36 17.15 -26.03
C SER A 113 -4.83 17.30 -25.68
N GLU A 114 -5.11 17.67 -24.46
CA GLU A 114 -6.43 17.94 -23.87
C GLU A 114 -7.19 16.73 -23.33
N ASN A 115 -7.24 16.65 -22.01
CA ASN A 115 -8.16 15.82 -21.19
C ASN A 115 -8.10 14.29 -21.35
N ALA A 116 -7.00 13.72 -21.75
CA ALA A 116 -6.93 12.28 -21.82
C ALA A 116 -6.36 11.67 -20.53
N ASN A 117 -7.16 10.86 -19.89
CA ASN A 117 -6.80 10.09 -18.71
C ASN A 117 -6.23 8.69 -19.06
N HIS A 118 -5.77 8.49 -20.28
CA HIS A 118 -5.23 7.20 -20.69
C HIS A 118 -3.91 7.36 -21.44
N ILE A 119 -3.06 6.35 -21.27
CA ILE A 119 -1.80 6.23 -21.98
C ILE A 119 -1.97 5.13 -23.01
N GLU A 120 -1.71 5.43 -24.28
CA GLU A 120 -1.73 4.45 -25.33
C GLU A 120 -0.36 3.78 -25.46
N VAL A 121 -0.33 2.45 -25.36
CA VAL A 121 0.89 1.64 -25.50
C VAL A 121 0.82 0.89 -26.80
N ILE A 122 1.81 1.13 -27.67
CA ILE A 122 1.99 0.38 -28.94
C ILE A 122 3.16 -0.57 -28.75
N LEU A 123 2.88 -1.84 -28.83
CA LEU A 123 3.88 -2.92 -28.72
C LEU A 123 4.37 -3.34 -30.10
#